data_8db4bc266519cd1c761f5a3d3a599b2a
#
_entry.id   8db4bc266519cd1c761f5a3d3a599b2a
#
_cell.length_a   1.000
_cell.length_b   1.000
_cell.length_c   1.000
_cell.angle_alpha   90.00
_cell.angle_beta   90.00
_cell.angle_gamma   90.00
#
_symmetry.space_group_name_H-M   'P 1'
#
loop_
_entity.id
_entity.type
_entity.pdbx_description
1 polymer ?
#
loop_
_entity_poly.entity_id
_entity_poly.type
_entity_poly.pdbx_seq_one_letter_code
_entity_poly.pdbx_strand_id
1 'polypeptide(L)'
;MEKGRRVPVLLITGYLGSGKTTLLNKILNNRKGVRFAVIVNDIGEVNIDADLIAKDGLIGQGDDSLVALQNGCICCTLQMDLVNQLVGLMEGDRFDYIVIEASGICEPEPIAQTICSIPTMGPAAVRNGIPYLDCIVTVVDALRLQSEFGSGKSLTVKNYGEEDLENLVVQQIEFCNIVLLNKISEVSEEDRAMIKETIHALNPGAEIIECNYCDVDFSELLVTHRFDFGKTATSATWIREIEKEIECPPPHNHHDGGLLYTSDAADE
;
A
#
# COMPACT_ATOMS: atom_id res chain seq x y z
N MET A 1 10.80 31.17 -6.14
CA MET A 1 11.00 29.73 -6.28
C MET A 1 9.85 29.21 -7.12
N GLU A 2 10.10 28.79 -8.36
CA GLU A 2 9.10 28.07 -9.14
C GLU A 2 8.67 26.85 -8.33
N LYS A 3 7.35 26.68 -8.13
CA LYS A 3 6.84 25.44 -7.55
C LYS A 3 7.20 24.31 -8.51
N GLY A 4 8.18 23.51 -8.17
CA GLY A 4 8.58 22.36 -8.99
C GLY A 4 7.37 21.52 -9.35
N ARG A 5 7.38 20.90 -10.53
CA ARG A 5 6.34 19.99 -11.00
C ARG A 5 6.01 18.94 -9.93
N ARG A 6 4.74 18.71 -9.69
CA ARG A 6 4.25 17.67 -8.76
C ARG A 6 3.35 16.72 -9.51
N VAL A 7 3.60 15.43 -9.41
CA VAL A 7 2.80 14.39 -10.05
C VAL A 7 2.14 13.53 -8.98
N PRO A 8 0.80 13.44 -8.99
CA PRO A 8 0.05 12.64 -8.04
C PRO A 8 0.27 11.14 -8.29
N VAL A 9 0.26 10.37 -7.19
CA VAL A 9 0.40 8.92 -7.18
C VAL A 9 -0.83 8.32 -6.52
N LEU A 10 -1.53 7.42 -7.21
CA LEU A 10 -2.53 6.53 -6.64
C LEU A 10 -1.86 5.21 -6.28
N LEU A 11 -2.03 4.78 -5.05
CA LEU A 11 -1.63 3.43 -4.62
C LEU A 11 -2.88 2.55 -4.51
N ILE A 12 -2.94 1.50 -5.33
CA ILE A 12 -4.00 0.49 -5.30
C ILE A 12 -3.49 -0.71 -4.52
N THR A 13 -4.19 -1.07 -3.45
CA THR A 13 -3.92 -2.22 -2.60
C THR A 13 -5.16 -3.11 -2.49
N GLY A 14 -5.04 -4.19 -1.77
CA GLY A 14 -6.12 -5.14 -1.53
C GLY A 14 -5.68 -6.57 -1.79
N TYR A 15 -6.33 -7.50 -1.15
CA TYR A 15 -5.97 -8.91 -1.19
C TYR A 15 -6.12 -9.53 -2.58
N LEU A 16 -5.54 -10.73 -2.77
CA LEU A 16 -5.58 -11.46 -4.03
C LEU A 16 -7.01 -11.70 -4.52
N GLY A 17 -7.30 -11.43 -5.80
CA GLY A 17 -8.61 -11.63 -6.40
C GLY A 17 -9.67 -10.59 -6.04
N SER A 18 -9.33 -9.53 -5.27
CA SER A 18 -10.27 -8.47 -4.88
C SER A 18 -10.75 -7.61 -6.05
N GLY A 19 -9.96 -7.51 -7.13
CA GLY A 19 -10.27 -6.72 -8.31
C GLY A 19 -9.33 -5.54 -8.59
N LYS A 20 -8.12 -5.52 -8.01
CA LYS A 20 -7.12 -4.45 -8.22
C LYS A 20 -6.83 -4.21 -9.70
N THR A 21 -6.47 -5.27 -10.42
CA THR A 21 -6.19 -5.22 -11.86
C THR A 21 -7.42 -4.79 -12.67
N THR A 22 -8.63 -5.20 -12.24
CA THR A 22 -9.88 -4.73 -12.86
C THR A 22 -10.04 -3.22 -12.69
N LEU A 23 -9.77 -2.69 -11.49
CA LEU A 23 -9.79 -1.25 -11.22
C LEU A 23 -8.76 -0.52 -12.08
N LEU A 24 -7.51 -1.01 -12.10
CA LEU A 24 -6.43 -0.45 -12.90
C LEU A 24 -6.82 -0.36 -14.37
N ASN A 25 -7.29 -1.47 -14.96
CA ASN A 25 -7.72 -1.52 -16.37
C ASN A 25 -8.85 -0.52 -16.66
N LYS A 26 -9.82 -0.38 -15.76
CA LYS A 26 -10.90 0.61 -15.91
C LYS A 26 -10.38 2.06 -15.86
N ILE A 27 -9.46 2.39 -14.95
CA ILE A 27 -8.82 3.70 -14.88
C ILE A 27 -8.11 4.00 -16.20
N LEU A 28 -7.34 3.06 -16.72
CA LEU A 28 -6.57 3.21 -17.95
C LEU A 28 -7.46 3.33 -19.19
N ASN A 29 -8.59 2.64 -19.23
CA ASN A 29 -9.55 2.74 -20.32
C ASN A 29 -10.33 4.07 -20.31
N ASN A 30 -10.46 4.71 -19.17
CA ASN A 30 -11.21 5.96 -19.01
C ASN A 30 -10.30 7.20 -18.90
N ARG A 31 -9.24 7.25 -19.67
CA ARG A 31 -8.13 8.22 -19.55
C ARG A 31 -8.52 9.69 -19.64
N LYS A 32 -9.60 10.05 -20.37
CA LYS A 32 -10.07 11.44 -20.58
C LYS A 32 -8.93 12.44 -20.88
N GLY A 33 -7.89 12.00 -21.60
CA GLY A 33 -6.74 12.83 -21.95
C GLY A 33 -5.63 12.90 -20.88
N VAL A 34 -5.71 12.15 -19.78
CA VAL A 34 -4.66 12.03 -18.75
C VAL A 34 -3.61 11.02 -19.20
N ARG A 35 -2.34 11.39 -19.09
CA ARG A 35 -1.20 10.52 -19.39
C ARG A 35 -0.79 9.77 -18.12
N PHE A 36 -1.03 8.47 -18.09
CA PHE A 36 -0.73 7.63 -16.94
C PHE A 36 0.62 6.93 -17.08
N ALA A 37 1.40 6.90 -16.00
CA ALA A 37 2.43 5.89 -15.79
C ALA A 37 1.91 4.84 -14.82
N VAL A 38 2.21 3.57 -15.07
CA VAL A 38 1.77 2.44 -14.24
C VAL A 38 2.95 1.65 -13.77
N ILE A 39 2.99 1.39 -12.46
CA ILE A 39 3.94 0.46 -11.84
C ILE A 39 3.11 -0.71 -11.32
N VAL A 40 3.33 -1.91 -11.88
CA VAL A 40 2.68 -3.13 -11.41
C VAL A 40 3.71 -3.94 -10.65
N ASN A 41 3.37 -4.29 -9.42
CA ASN A 41 4.20 -5.09 -8.54
C ASN A 41 3.58 -6.45 -8.30
N ASP A 42 4.00 -7.44 -9.08
CA ASP A 42 3.58 -8.82 -8.88
C ASP A 42 4.75 -9.69 -8.43
N ILE A 43 4.53 -10.43 -7.34
CA ILE A 43 5.49 -11.40 -6.82
C ILE A 43 5.17 -12.77 -7.42
N GLY A 44 5.90 -13.12 -8.46
CA GLY A 44 6.33 -14.53 -8.61
C GLY A 44 5.47 -15.54 -9.32
N GLU A 45 4.33 -15.21 -9.94
CA GLU A 45 3.72 -16.13 -10.91
C GLU A 45 3.32 -15.40 -12.18
N VAL A 46 4.14 -15.67 -13.23
CA VAL A 46 3.79 -15.42 -14.63
C VAL A 46 2.97 -14.14 -14.87
N ASN A 47 3.60 -13.15 -15.42
CA ASN A 47 3.12 -11.88 -16.01
C ASN A 47 1.69 -11.86 -16.60
N ILE A 48 0.71 -12.45 -15.92
CA ILE A 48 -0.68 -12.55 -16.40
C ILE A 48 -1.29 -11.14 -16.45
N ASP A 49 -0.99 -10.30 -15.45
CA ASP A 49 -1.62 -9.00 -15.35
C ASP A 49 -0.99 -7.98 -16.32
N ALA A 50 0.32 -8.00 -16.50
CA ALA A 50 0.97 -7.19 -17.51
C ALA A 50 0.67 -7.67 -18.94
N ASP A 51 0.54 -9.00 -19.14
CA ASP A 51 0.09 -9.58 -20.40
C ASP A 51 -1.41 -9.31 -20.67
N LEU A 52 -2.25 -9.21 -19.63
CA LEU A 52 -3.65 -8.77 -19.76
C LEU A 52 -3.73 -7.30 -20.13
N ILE A 53 -2.95 -6.44 -19.48
CA ILE A 53 -2.85 -5.01 -19.82
C ILE A 53 -2.33 -4.87 -21.27
N ALA A 54 -1.38 -5.70 -21.68
CA ALA A 54 -0.85 -5.70 -23.05
C ALA A 54 -1.81 -6.32 -24.07
N LYS A 55 -2.53 -7.40 -23.72
CA LYS A 55 -3.46 -8.10 -24.63
C LYS A 55 -4.74 -7.34 -24.87
N ASP A 56 -5.23 -6.58 -23.91
CA ASP A 56 -6.41 -5.71 -24.09
C ASP A 56 -6.12 -4.47 -24.96
N GLY A 57 -4.92 -4.39 -25.55
CA GLY A 57 -4.55 -3.31 -26.47
C GLY A 57 -4.29 -1.97 -25.77
N LEU A 58 -4.15 -1.99 -24.44
CA LEU A 58 -3.90 -0.79 -23.63
C LEU A 58 -2.47 -0.26 -23.80
N ILE A 59 -1.53 -1.15 -24.16
CA ILE A 59 -0.17 -0.80 -24.57
C ILE A 59 -0.11 -0.92 -26.09
N GLY A 60 -0.63 0.07 -26.79
CA GLY A 60 -0.45 0.20 -28.23
C GLY A 60 1.00 0.53 -28.54
N GLN A 61 1.62 -0.20 -29.49
CA GLN A 61 2.90 0.20 -30.06
C GLN A 61 2.72 1.60 -30.68
N GLY A 62 3.14 2.64 -29.95
CA GLY A 62 3.11 4.04 -30.41
C GLY A 62 2.30 5.03 -29.58
N ASP A 63 1.70 4.60 -28.45
CA ASP A 63 1.06 5.53 -27.51
C ASP A 63 2.02 5.86 -26.36
N ASP A 64 2.72 6.98 -26.46
CA ASP A 64 3.65 7.49 -25.43
C ASP A 64 2.95 7.89 -24.12
N SER A 65 1.62 7.73 -24.04
CA SER A 65 0.81 8.13 -22.89
C SER A 65 0.74 7.08 -21.76
N LEU A 66 1.28 5.88 -21.99
CA LEU A 66 1.28 4.79 -21.02
C LEU A 66 2.64 4.08 -20.99
N VAL A 67 3.24 4.01 -19.83
CA VAL A 67 4.43 3.18 -19.55
C VAL A 67 4.10 2.25 -18.40
N ALA A 68 4.12 0.95 -18.66
CA ALA A 68 4.04 -0.08 -17.63
C ALA A 68 5.46 -0.54 -17.27
N LEU A 69 5.81 -0.43 -16.00
CA LEU A 69 7.06 -0.94 -15.45
C LEU A 69 6.76 -2.20 -14.64
N GLN A 70 7.43 -3.28 -15.02
CA GLN A 70 7.31 -4.57 -14.31
C GLN A 70 8.52 -4.74 -13.41
N ASN A 71 8.29 -4.96 -12.14
CA ASN A 71 9.35 -5.31 -11.22
C ASN A 71 8.89 -6.35 -10.21
N GLY A 72 9.83 -7.22 -9.82
CA GLY A 72 9.61 -8.15 -8.72
C GLY A 72 9.38 -7.44 -7.39
N CYS A 73 8.98 -8.21 -6.41
CA CYS A 73 8.57 -7.88 -5.04
C CYS A 73 9.06 -6.54 -4.44
N ILE A 74 8.16 -5.61 -4.14
CA ILE A 74 8.46 -4.36 -3.38
C ILE A 74 8.71 -4.64 -1.87
N CYS A 75 8.62 -5.88 -1.42
CA CYS A 75 8.86 -6.22 -0.02
C CYS A 75 10.35 -6.15 0.33
N CYS A 76 10.71 -5.28 1.26
CA CYS A 76 11.97 -5.18 2.02
C CYS A 76 13.31 -4.86 1.30
N THR A 77 13.57 -5.28 0.08
CA THR A 77 14.86 -4.98 -0.60
C THR A 77 14.77 -3.90 -1.68
N LEU A 78 13.58 -3.45 -2.03
CA LEU A 78 13.30 -2.70 -3.26
C LEU A 78 12.78 -1.26 -3.06
N GLN A 79 12.88 -0.71 -1.85
CA GLN A 79 12.53 0.70 -1.61
C GLN A 79 13.31 1.62 -2.56
N MET A 80 14.60 1.35 -2.78
CA MET A 80 15.42 2.14 -3.68
C MET A 80 15.06 1.92 -5.16
N ASP A 81 14.57 0.74 -5.54
CA ASP A 81 14.11 0.47 -6.91
C ASP A 81 12.83 1.24 -7.21
N LEU A 82 11.88 1.26 -6.27
CA LEU A 82 10.66 2.08 -6.40
C LEU A 82 11.01 3.57 -6.49
N VAL A 83 11.94 4.06 -5.66
CA VAL A 83 12.44 5.44 -5.72
C VAL A 83 13.04 5.73 -7.10
N ASN A 84 13.94 4.88 -7.59
CA ASN A 84 14.58 5.06 -8.89
C ASN A 84 13.57 5.09 -10.04
N GLN A 85 12.55 4.22 -9.99
CA GLN A 85 11.47 4.21 -10.98
C GLN A 85 10.65 5.49 -10.93
N LEU A 86 10.19 5.90 -9.73
CA LEU A 86 9.41 7.12 -9.58
C LEU A 86 10.19 8.35 -10.02
N VAL A 87 11.47 8.46 -9.65
CA VAL A 87 12.35 9.56 -10.09
C VAL A 87 12.56 9.51 -11.60
N GLY A 88 12.77 8.33 -12.18
CA GLY A 88 12.90 8.16 -13.63
C GLY A 88 11.63 8.55 -14.40
N LEU A 89 10.45 8.26 -13.86
CA LEU A 89 9.17 8.68 -14.46
C LEU A 89 8.98 10.20 -14.45
N MET A 90 9.66 10.91 -13.57
CA MET A 90 9.60 12.39 -13.54
C MET A 90 10.39 13.04 -14.68
N GLU A 91 11.23 12.28 -15.38
CA GLU A 91 12.00 12.81 -16.51
C GLU A 91 11.11 13.07 -17.74
N GLY A 92 11.30 14.22 -18.37
CA GLY A 92 10.74 14.53 -19.67
C GLY A 92 9.25 14.95 -19.69
N ASP A 93 8.63 15.24 -18.56
CA ASP A 93 7.22 15.72 -18.46
C ASP A 93 6.21 14.88 -19.26
N ARG A 94 6.36 13.57 -19.21
CA ARG A 94 5.57 12.63 -20.02
C ARG A 94 4.23 12.25 -19.39
N PHE A 95 4.12 12.27 -18.07
CA PHE A 95 2.98 11.74 -17.33
C PHE A 95 2.34 12.79 -16.44
N ASP A 96 1.02 12.73 -16.34
CA ASP A 96 0.21 13.62 -15.50
C ASP A 96 -0.17 12.94 -14.18
N TYR A 97 -0.18 11.60 -14.16
CA TYR A 97 -0.59 10.79 -13.02
C TYR A 97 0.17 9.46 -13.00
N ILE A 98 0.53 8.98 -11.82
CA ILE A 98 1.18 7.67 -11.63
C ILE A 98 0.20 6.76 -10.87
N VAL A 99 0.04 5.53 -11.32
CA VAL A 99 -0.74 4.50 -10.62
C VAL A 99 0.20 3.36 -10.25
N ILE A 100 0.18 2.98 -8.98
CA ILE A 100 0.94 1.83 -8.47
C ILE A 100 -0.06 0.77 -8.04
N GLU A 101 0.00 -0.41 -8.65
CA GLU A 101 -0.71 -1.60 -8.17
C GLU A 101 0.23 -2.42 -7.30
N ALA A 102 -0.07 -2.51 -6.01
CA ALA A 102 0.66 -3.35 -5.07
C ALA A 102 0.25 -4.82 -5.18
N SER A 103 1.16 -5.73 -4.90
CA SER A 103 0.84 -7.15 -4.76
C SER A 103 -0.26 -7.37 -3.71
N GLY A 104 -1.09 -8.39 -3.90
CA GLY A 104 -2.16 -8.73 -2.97
C GLY A 104 -1.70 -9.15 -1.57
N ILE A 105 -0.40 -9.39 -1.40
CA ILE A 105 0.22 -9.75 -0.12
C ILE A 105 1.15 -8.65 0.42
N CYS A 106 1.11 -7.44 -0.15
CA CYS A 106 1.93 -6.32 0.32
C CYS A 106 1.19 -5.46 1.34
N GLU A 107 1.93 -5.00 2.32
CA GLU A 107 1.52 -3.94 3.24
C GLU A 107 1.63 -2.58 2.52
N PRO A 108 0.62 -1.70 2.61
CA PRO A 108 0.65 -0.41 1.92
C PRO A 108 1.60 0.60 2.56
N GLU A 109 1.84 0.49 3.86
CA GLU A 109 2.60 1.48 4.63
C GLU A 109 4.05 1.66 4.15
N PRO A 110 4.87 0.62 3.93
CA PRO A 110 6.25 0.77 3.45
C PRO A 110 6.32 1.45 2.08
N ILE A 111 5.34 1.21 1.20
CA ILE A 111 5.25 1.84 -0.11
C ILE A 111 4.94 3.34 0.06
N ALA A 112 3.97 3.67 0.91
CA ALA A 112 3.60 5.05 1.21
C ALA A 112 4.76 5.83 1.83
N GLN A 113 5.47 5.25 2.81
CA GLN A 113 6.66 5.84 3.43
C GLN A 113 7.76 6.10 2.39
N THR A 114 8.00 5.16 1.48
CA THR A 114 8.98 5.32 0.41
C THR A 114 8.64 6.51 -0.47
N ILE A 115 7.40 6.63 -0.94
CA ILE A 115 6.95 7.77 -1.77
C ILE A 115 7.11 9.09 -1.00
N CYS A 116 6.68 9.13 0.26
CA CYS A 116 6.74 10.32 1.11
C CYS A 116 8.18 10.75 1.45
N SER A 117 9.14 9.83 1.42
CA SER A 117 10.55 10.13 1.72
C SER A 117 11.30 10.79 0.55
N ILE A 118 10.84 10.62 -0.70
CA ILE A 118 11.52 11.14 -1.90
C ILE A 118 11.88 12.64 -1.81
N PRO A 119 10.99 13.53 -1.32
CA PRO A 119 11.33 14.95 -1.21
C PRO A 119 12.51 15.25 -0.29
N THR A 120 12.85 14.35 0.63
CA THR A 120 13.94 14.52 1.61
C THR A 120 15.24 13.87 1.17
N MET A 121 15.24 13.08 0.08
CA MET A 121 16.43 12.36 -0.42
C MET A 121 17.46 13.26 -1.12
N GLY A 122 17.21 14.55 -1.21
CA GLY A 122 18.14 15.53 -1.73
C GLY A 122 17.82 16.03 -3.15
N PRO A 123 18.59 17.01 -3.66
CA PRO A 123 18.26 17.74 -4.89
C PRO A 123 18.19 16.87 -6.14
N ALA A 124 18.93 15.77 -6.20
CA ALA A 124 18.93 14.87 -7.35
C ALA A 124 17.58 14.15 -7.51
N ALA A 125 16.96 13.73 -6.41
CA ALA A 125 15.70 13.02 -6.42
C ALA A 125 14.50 13.90 -6.83
N VAL A 126 14.59 15.20 -6.64
CA VAL A 126 13.50 16.17 -6.91
C VAL A 126 13.76 17.06 -8.11
N ARG A 127 14.87 16.86 -8.83
CA ARG A 127 15.30 17.73 -9.93
C ARG A 127 14.27 17.90 -11.03
N ASN A 128 13.59 16.81 -11.40
CA ASN A 128 12.63 16.77 -12.51
C ASN A 128 11.19 16.87 -12.04
N GLY A 129 10.97 17.03 -10.74
CA GLY A 129 9.66 17.10 -10.10
C GLY A 129 9.54 16.18 -8.90
N ILE A 130 8.39 16.20 -8.23
CA ILE A 130 8.15 15.47 -7.00
C ILE A 130 6.92 14.59 -7.21
N PRO A 131 7.04 13.24 -7.20
CA PRO A 131 5.88 12.38 -7.04
C PRO A 131 5.34 12.54 -5.61
N TYR A 132 4.03 12.63 -5.45
CA TYR A 132 3.40 12.71 -4.13
C TYR A 132 2.21 11.78 -4.06
N LEU A 133 2.03 11.13 -2.92
CA LEU A 133 0.91 10.24 -2.70
C LEU A 133 -0.38 11.07 -2.60
N ASP A 134 -1.32 10.81 -3.51
CA ASP A 134 -2.61 11.49 -3.60
C ASP A 134 -3.68 10.74 -2.81
N CYS A 135 -3.74 9.43 -3.01
CA CYS A 135 -4.71 8.56 -2.38
C CYS A 135 -4.20 7.12 -2.28
N ILE A 136 -4.63 6.40 -1.25
CA ILE A 136 -4.50 4.95 -1.13
C ILE A 136 -5.90 4.35 -1.21
N VAL A 137 -6.10 3.48 -2.20
CA VAL A 137 -7.35 2.76 -2.43
C VAL A 137 -7.15 1.29 -2.14
N THR A 138 -7.88 0.76 -1.18
CA THR A 138 -7.90 -0.68 -0.89
C THR A 138 -9.15 -1.32 -1.50
N VAL A 139 -8.94 -2.24 -2.43
CA VAL A 139 -10.04 -3.01 -3.02
C VAL A 139 -10.32 -4.22 -2.14
N VAL A 140 -11.54 -4.29 -1.62
CA VAL A 140 -12.01 -5.34 -0.71
C VAL A 140 -13.09 -6.17 -1.40
N ASP A 141 -12.92 -7.48 -1.38
CA ASP A 141 -13.89 -8.45 -1.90
C ASP A 141 -14.95 -8.77 -0.82
N ALA A 142 -16.18 -8.27 -1.02
CA ALA A 142 -17.27 -8.46 -0.06
C ALA A 142 -17.62 -9.95 0.14
N LEU A 143 -17.64 -10.73 -0.96
CA LEU A 143 -17.95 -12.17 -0.88
C LEU A 143 -16.90 -12.92 -0.07
N ARG A 144 -15.63 -12.55 -0.24
CA ARG A 144 -14.54 -13.16 0.50
C ARG A 144 -14.55 -12.78 1.97
N LEU A 145 -14.84 -11.51 2.29
CA LEU A 145 -15.03 -11.09 3.68
C LEU A 145 -16.19 -11.85 4.35
N GLN A 146 -17.27 -12.10 3.63
CA GLN A 146 -18.39 -12.91 4.14
C GLN A 146 -17.94 -14.34 4.43
N SER A 147 -17.31 -15.00 3.45
CA SER A 147 -17.06 -16.44 3.48
C SER A 147 -15.86 -16.85 4.33
N GLU A 148 -14.74 -16.12 4.21
CA GLU A 148 -13.48 -16.47 4.87
C GLU A 148 -13.33 -15.79 6.24
N PHE A 149 -13.89 -14.58 6.40
CA PHE A 149 -13.70 -13.77 7.61
C PHE A 149 -15.01 -13.53 8.38
N GLY A 150 -16.06 -14.32 8.12
CA GLY A 150 -17.33 -14.25 8.83
C GLY A 150 -17.94 -12.85 8.80
N SER A 151 -18.00 -12.23 7.62
CA SER A 151 -18.40 -10.82 7.40
C SER A 151 -17.57 -9.82 8.19
N GLY A 152 -16.28 -10.16 8.40
CA GLY A 152 -15.31 -9.33 9.10
C GLY A 152 -15.21 -9.56 10.61
N LYS A 153 -16.03 -10.45 11.18
CA LYS A 153 -15.99 -10.73 12.64
C LYS A 153 -14.64 -11.24 13.11
N SER A 154 -13.95 -12.07 12.31
CA SER A 154 -12.63 -12.57 12.66
C SER A 154 -11.58 -11.47 12.67
N LEU A 155 -11.71 -10.46 11.81
CA LEU A 155 -10.77 -9.32 11.72
C LEU A 155 -10.76 -8.44 12.99
N THR A 156 -11.81 -8.50 13.80
CA THR A 156 -11.90 -7.73 15.06
C THR A 156 -11.43 -8.50 16.28
N VAL A 157 -11.16 -9.81 16.14
CA VAL A 157 -10.69 -10.66 17.25
C VAL A 157 -9.16 -10.65 17.29
N LYS A 158 -8.59 -10.17 18.40
CA LYS A 158 -7.15 -10.08 18.62
C LYS A 158 -6.50 -11.46 18.85
N ASN A 159 -6.18 -12.16 17.77
CA ASN A 159 -5.30 -13.33 17.81
C ASN A 159 -4.22 -13.16 16.76
N TYR A 160 -3.25 -12.30 17.04
CA TYR A 160 -2.18 -11.95 16.10
C TYR A 160 -1.04 -12.96 16.18
N GLY A 161 -1.02 -13.94 15.23
CA GLY A 161 0.24 -14.53 14.78
C GLY A 161 0.81 -13.62 13.67
N GLU A 162 2.11 -13.37 13.66
CA GLU A 162 2.77 -12.41 12.74
C GLU A 162 2.66 -12.76 11.23
N GLU A 163 2.07 -13.90 10.86
CA GLU A 163 1.98 -14.42 9.50
C GLU A 163 0.53 -14.60 9.00
N ASP A 164 -0.48 -14.08 9.70
CA ASP A 164 -1.87 -14.37 9.35
C ASP A 164 -2.42 -13.44 8.27
N LEU A 165 -3.09 -14.04 7.31
CA LEU A 165 -3.82 -13.40 6.23
C LEU A 165 -4.81 -12.32 6.71
N GLU A 166 -5.38 -12.56 7.88
CA GLU A 166 -6.29 -11.63 8.57
C GLU A 166 -5.60 -10.31 8.89
N ASN A 167 -4.36 -10.37 9.41
CA ASN A 167 -3.57 -9.18 9.73
C ASN A 167 -3.28 -8.34 8.49
N LEU A 168 -2.94 -8.98 7.37
CA LEU A 168 -2.69 -8.28 6.13
C LEU A 168 -3.92 -7.52 5.62
N VAL A 169 -5.09 -8.16 5.65
CA VAL A 169 -6.36 -7.51 5.25
C VAL A 169 -6.68 -6.35 6.18
N VAL A 170 -6.46 -6.52 7.48
CA VAL A 170 -6.63 -5.46 8.48
C VAL A 170 -5.70 -4.27 8.18
N GLN A 171 -4.40 -4.52 7.99
CA GLN A 171 -3.43 -3.47 7.67
C GLN A 171 -3.78 -2.74 6.36
N GLN A 172 -4.21 -3.47 5.32
CA GLN A 172 -4.64 -2.87 4.07
C GLN A 172 -5.87 -1.95 4.25
N ILE A 173 -6.81 -2.31 5.13
CA ILE A 173 -7.98 -1.49 5.44
C ILE A 173 -7.60 -0.31 6.34
N GLU A 174 -6.81 -0.55 7.38
CA GLU A 174 -6.42 0.50 8.34
C GLU A 174 -5.58 1.60 7.68
N PHE A 175 -4.75 1.24 6.69
CA PHE A 175 -3.83 2.16 6.04
C PHE A 175 -4.31 2.60 4.65
N CYS A 176 -5.60 2.95 4.51
CA CYS A 176 -6.12 3.48 3.25
C CYS A 176 -6.97 4.75 3.47
N ASN A 177 -7.25 5.44 2.37
CA ASN A 177 -8.15 6.59 2.35
C ASN A 177 -9.54 6.20 1.84
N ILE A 178 -9.59 5.24 0.92
CA ILE A 178 -10.81 4.74 0.30
C ILE A 178 -10.80 3.21 0.33
N VAL A 179 -11.88 2.63 0.78
CA VAL A 179 -12.19 1.21 0.60
C VAL A 179 -13.17 1.07 -0.55
N LEU A 180 -12.74 0.42 -1.63
CA LEU A 180 -13.67 -0.05 -2.66
C LEU A 180 -14.21 -1.40 -2.23
N LEU A 181 -15.43 -1.42 -1.69
CA LEU A 181 -16.14 -2.65 -1.37
C LEU A 181 -16.73 -3.24 -2.64
N ASN A 182 -15.97 -4.15 -3.26
CA ASN A 182 -16.29 -4.75 -4.54
C ASN A 182 -17.10 -6.05 -4.38
N LYS A 183 -17.78 -6.48 -5.45
CA LYS A 183 -18.62 -7.68 -5.50
C LYS A 183 -19.82 -7.64 -4.54
N ILE A 184 -20.37 -6.47 -4.30
CA ILE A 184 -21.48 -6.28 -3.36
C ILE A 184 -22.76 -7.03 -3.78
N SER A 185 -22.94 -7.32 -5.07
CA SER A 185 -24.06 -8.13 -5.56
C SER A 185 -23.99 -9.60 -5.14
N GLU A 186 -22.84 -10.06 -4.68
CA GLU A 186 -22.60 -11.45 -4.27
C GLU A 186 -22.95 -11.70 -2.80
N VAL A 187 -23.26 -10.66 -2.03
CA VAL A 187 -23.56 -10.75 -0.59
C VAL A 187 -24.93 -10.16 -0.27
N SER A 188 -25.52 -10.63 0.84
CA SER A 188 -26.79 -10.09 1.33
C SER A 188 -26.66 -8.65 1.85
N GLU A 189 -27.78 -7.91 1.95
CA GLU A 189 -27.76 -6.58 2.55
C GLU A 189 -27.35 -6.61 4.03
N GLU A 190 -27.67 -7.67 4.74
CA GLU A 190 -27.33 -7.86 6.15
C GLU A 190 -25.82 -8.03 6.34
N ASP A 191 -25.20 -8.90 5.50
CA ASP A 191 -23.74 -9.07 5.49
C ASP A 191 -23.02 -7.83 5.05
N ARG A 192 -23.53 -7.11 4.04
CA ARG A 192 -22.98 -5.85 3.56
C ARG A 192 -22.95 -4.80 4.67
N ALA A 193 -24.04 -4.67 5.43
CA ALA A 193 -24.10 -3.75 6.57
C ALA A 193 -23.03 -4.12 7.62
N MET A 194 -22.90 -5.40 7.95
CA MET A 194 -21.93 -5.90 8.93
C MET A 194 -20.49 -5.69 8.44
N ILE A 195 -20.20 -5.93 7.17
CA ILE A 195 -18.88 -5.66 6.57
C ILE A 195 -18.51 -4.17 6.67
N LYS A 196 -19.45 -3.28 6.36
CA LYS A 196 -19.25 -1.83 6.46
C LYS A 196 -19.00 -1.38 7.89
N GLU A 197 -19.72 -1.91 8.86
CA GLU A 197 -19.48 -1.66 10.29
C GLU A 197 -18.08 -2.11 10.70
N THR A 198 -17.65 -3.29 10.24
CA THR A 198 -16.31 -3.81 10.51
C THR A 198 -15.23 -2.90 9.90
N ILE A 199 -15.37 -2.52 8.63
CA ILE A 199 -14.42 -1.62 7.96
C ILE A 199 -14.37 -0.27 8.70
N HIS A 200 -15.52 0.27 9.10
CA HIS A 200 -15.58 1.54 9.83
C HIS A 200 -14.96 1.43 11.23
N ALA A 201 -15.05 0.27 11.89
CA ALA A 201 -14.41 0.03 13.17
C ALA A 201 -12.88 -0.06 13.05
N LEU A 202 -12.36 -0.62 11.94
CA LEU A 202 -10.93 -0.70 11.65
C LEU A 202 -10.37 0.66 11.21
N ASN A 203 -11.08 1.36 10.33
CA ASN A 203 -10.66 2.66 9.80
C ASN A 203 -11.84 3.63 9.70
N PRO A 204 -12.12 4.38 10.77
CA PRO A 204 -13.21 5.39 10.76
C PRO A 204 -13.00 6.53 9.76
N GLY A 205 -11.75 6.74 9.32
CA GLY A 205 -11.38 7.81 8.39
C GLY A 205 -11.49 7.43 6.92
N ALA A 206 -11.67 6.13 6.62
CA ALA A 206 -11.79 5.67 5.24
C ALA A 206 -13.21 5.91 4.69
N GLU A 207 -13.28 6.39 3.45
CA GLU A 207 -14.53 6.40 2.71
C GLU A 207 -14.80 5.02 2.12
N ILE A 208 -16.02 4.53 2.26
CA ILE A 208 -16.44 3.22 1.70
C ILE A 208 -17.28 3.48 0.45
N ILE A 209 -16.78 3.03 -0.70
CA ILE A 209 -17.49 3.08 -1.98
C ILE A 209 -17.89 1.67 -2.37
N GLU A 210 -19.18 1.42 -2.44
CA GLU A 210 -19.74 0.13 -2.86
C GLU A 210 -19.75 0.00 -4.38
N CYS A 211 -19.29 -1.14 -4.91
CA CYS A 211 -19.26 -1.35 -6.35
C CYS A 211 -19.35 -2.82 -6.74
N ASN A 212 -19.59 -3.05 -8.01
CA ASN A 212 -19.42 -4.34 -8.67
C ASN A 212 -18.45 -4.16 -9.83
N TYR A 213 -17.52 -5.11 -9.99
CA TYR A 213 -16.47 -5.04 -11.02
C TYR A 213 -15.67 -3.74 -10.99
N CYS A 214 -15.51 -3.12 -9.81
CA CYS A 214 -14.85 -1.82 -9.63
C CYS A 214 -15.43 -0.72 -10.54
N ASP A 215 -16.75 -0.70 -10.72
CA ASP A 215 -17.45 0.31 -11.51
C ASP A 215 -17.79 1.51 -10.63
N VAL A 216 -16.97 2.55 -10.71
CA VAL A 216 -17.02 3.75 -9.86
C VAL A 216 -16.71 5.00 -10.69
N ASP A 217 -17.09 6.17 -10.18
CA ASP A 217 -16.64 7.42 -10.77
C ASP A 217 -15.17 7.68 -10.39
N PHE A 218 -14.28 7.68 -11.39
CA PHE A 218 -12.85 7.88 -11.16
C PHE A 218 -12.51 9.28 -10.63
N SER A 219 -13.39 10.25 -10.72
CA SER A 219 -13.21 11.54 -10.04
C SER A 219 -13.19 11.43 -8.52
N GLU A 220 -13.73 10.34 -7.95
CA GLU A 220 -13.67 10.04 -6.52
C GLU A 220 -12.32 9.43 -6.10
N LEU A 221 -11.53 8.91 -7.06
CA LEU A 221 -10.27 8.21 -6.81
C LEU A 221 -9.04 9.01 -7.24
N LEU A 222 -9.17 9.91 -8.22
CA LEU A 222 -8.04 10.61 -8.83
C LEU A 222 -8.04 12.10 -8.47
N VAL A 223 -6.84 12.65 -8.17
CA VAL A 223 -6.63 14.06 -7.79
C VAL A 223 -7.47 14.43 -6.55
N THR A 224 -7.54 13.54 -5.61
CA THR A 224 -8.40 13.67 -4.43
C THR A 224 -7.75 14.46 -3.30
N HIS A 225 -6.41 14.47 -3.26
CA HIS A 225 -5.62 15.06 -2.17
C HIS A 225 -6.01 14.53 -0.78
N ARG A 226 -6.46 13.26 -0.72
CA ARG A 226 -6.96 12.65 0.52
C ARG A 226 -5.84 12.12 1.41
N PHE A 227 -4.68 11.83 0.84
CA PHE A 227 -3.60 11.28 1.64
C PHE A 227 -2.93 12.38 2.48
N ASP A 228 -2.92 12.15 3.78
CA ASP A 228 -2.20 12.96 4.77
C ASP A 228 -1.43 12.00 5.69
N PHE A 229 -0.10 11.99 5.55
CA PHE A 229 0.75 11.09 6.32
C PHE A 229 0.55 11.25 7.84
N GLY A 230 0.39 12.48 8.32
CA GLY A 230 0.16 12.75 9.74
C GLY A 230 -1.12 12.13 10.28
N LYS A 231 -2.20 12.12 9.49
CA LYS A 231 -3.48 11.50 9.87
C LYS A 231 -3.43 9.99 9.75
N THR A 232 -2.78 9.46 8.72
CA THR A 232 -2.66 8.02 8.48
C THR A 232 -1.70 7.37 9.50
N ALA A 233 -0.62 8.05 9.85
CA ALA A 233 0.34 7.61 10.86
C ALA A 233 -0.23 7.61 12.30
N THR A 234 -1.33 8.30 12.56
CA THR A 234 -2.06 8.25 13.84
C THR A 234 -3.17 7.20 13.86
N SER A 235 -3.27 6.35 12.83
CA SER A 235 -4.17 5.19 12.84
C SER A 235 -3.79 4.22 13.97
N ALA A 236 -4.77 3.43 14.42
CA ALA A 236 -4.61 2.60 15.62
C ALA A 236 -3.43 1.62 15.56
N THR A 237 -3.02 1.18 14.37
CA THR A 237 -1.91 0.25 14.16
C THR A 237 -0.56 0.93 14.40
N TRP A 238 -0.37 2.12 13.86
CA TRP A 238 0.85 2.91 14.03
C TRP A 238 1.11 3.27 15.49
N ILE A 239 0.07 3.66 16.23
CA ILE A 239 0.19 3.96 17.67
C ILE A 239 0.61 2.70 18.42
N ARG A 240 0.08 1.53 18.08
CA ARG A 240 0.45 0.25 18.70
C ARG A 240 1.89 -0.18 18.41
N GLU A 241 2.41 0.10 17.24
CA GLU A 241 3.81 -0.20 16.88
C GLU A 241 4.78 0.71 17.64
N ILE A 242 4.48 2.01 17.72
CA ILE A 242 5.26 2.94 18.55
C ILE A 242 5.22 2.52 20.04
N GLU A 243 4.06 2.10 20.55
CA GLU A 243 3.94 1.60 21.92
C GLU A 243 4.73 0.32 22.16
N LYS A 244 4.81 -0.59 21.19
CA LYS A 244 5.67 -1.80 21.27
C LYS A 244 7.16 -1.48 21.30
N GLU A 245 7.61 -0.47 20.55
CA GLU A 245 9.02 -0.03 20.59
C GLU A 245 9.39 0.67 21.90
N ILE A 246 8.42 1.24 22.62
CA ILE A 246 8.64 1.90 23.92
C ILE A 246 8.71 0.88 25.06
N GLU A 247 8.15 -0.32 24.92
CA GLU A 247 8.38 -1.44 25.84
C GLU A 247 9.76 -2.07 25.60
N CYS A 248 10.83 -1.30 25.84
CA CYS A 248 12.17 -1.85 25.96
C CYS A 248 12.19 -2.93 27.03
N PRO A 249 12.77 -4.12 26.76
CA PRO A 249 12.99 -5.10 27.81
C PRO A 249 13.84 -4.47 28.90
N PRO A 250 13.58 -4.78 30.19
CA PRO A 250 14.34 -4.22 31.30
C PRO A 250 15.82 -4.55 31.10
N PRO A 251 16.74 -3.63 31.45
CA PRO A 251 18.16 -3.86 31.26
C PRO A 251 18.54 -5.14 31.98
N HIS A 252 19.13 -6.07 31.25
CA HIS A 252 19.73 -7.26 31.85
C HIS A 252 20.79 -6.81 32.83
N ASN A 253 20.53 -6.97 34.11
CA ASN A 253 21.53 -6.82 35.15
C ASN A 253 22.63 -7.87 34.92
N HIS A 254 23.71 -7.45 34.32
CA HIS A 254 24.95 -8.19 34.41
C HIS A 254 25.36 -8.19 35.90
N HIS A 255 25.14 -9.30 36.58
CA HIS A 255 25.83 -9.59 37.79
C HIS A 255 27.31 -9.67 37.44
N ASP A 256 28.04 -8.64 37.83
CA ASP A 256 29.48 -8.67 37.94
C ASP A 256 29.83 -9.74 38.96
N GLY A 257 30.14 -10.94 38.48
CA GLY A 257 30.84 -11.95 39.24
C GLY A 257 32.28 -11.51 39.40
N GLY A 258 32.55 -10.82 40.49
CA GLY A 258 33.92 -10.47 40.89
C GLY A 258 34.77 -11.73 41.01
N LEU A 259 35.71 -11.90 40.09
CA LEU A 259 36.83 -12.83 40.26
C LEU A 259 37.79 -12.28 41.29
N LEU A 260 37.71 -12.85 42.51
CA LEU A 260 38.72 -12.73 43.53
C LEU A 260 39.99 -13.48 43.05
N TYR A 261 40.99 -12.70 42.63
CA TYR A 261 42.34 -13.22 42.53
C TYR A 261 42.92 -13.36 43.96
N THR A 262 43.05 -14.57 44.45
CA THR A 262 43.92 -14.90 45.55
C THR A 262 45.31 -15.16 44.99
N SER A 263 46.22 -14.25 45.32
CA SER A 263 47.67 -14.46 45.19
C SER A 263 48.12 -15.36 46.31
N ASP A 264 48.58 -16.56 46.01
CA ASP A 264 49.48 -17.29 46.91
C ASP A 264 50.81 -17.47 46.19
N ALA A 265 51.77 -16.75 46.71
CA ALA A 265 53.18 -17.01 46.52
C ALA A 265 53.62 -17.98 47.60
N ALA A 266 54.34 -19.01 47.25
CA ALA A 266 55.49 -19.52 48.00
C ALA A 266 56.02 -20.84 47.44
N ASP A 267 57.31 -20.81 47.19
CA ASP A 267 58.35 -21.78 47.47
C ASP A 267 58.21 -23.23 46.92
N GLU A 268 58.98 -23.56 45.96
CA GLU A 268 60.24 -24.31 45.88
C GLU A 268 60.66 -24.58 44.43
#